data_143eeecde9028f7ba879af69cd03a770
#
_entry.id   143eeecde9028f7ba879af69cd03a770
#
_cell.length_a   1.000
_cell.length_b   1.000
_cell.length_c   1.000
_cell.angle_alpha   90.00
_cell.angle_beta   90.00
_cell.angle_gamma   90.00
#
_symmetry.space_group_name_H-M   'P 1'
#
loop_
_entity.id
_entity.type
_entity.pdbx_description
1 polymer ?
#
loop_
_entity_poly.entity_id
_entity_poly.type
_entity_poly.pdbx_seq_one_letter_code
_entity_poly.pdbx_strand_id
1 'polypeptide(L)'
;MENTEQTQEQLSALLQVRRDKLTELQNDGRDPFKITKFERTHTSAQLKENYTEEDRELKKRGSDEVQIIKAQVSQFDGQTVSIAGRIMSKRGMGKVGFVHVSDIDGQIQLFVKKDILGEDEYARFKKLDIGDIIGAEGEVFTTQTGEISVRAEKITLLSKSLLPLPEKFHGMTDTDLRYRQRYIDLIMNADVKKTFINRSKIIASIRSYLNGQNFLEVETPMLVANAGG
;
A
#
# COMPACT_ATOMS: atom_id res chain seq x y z
N MET A 1 -6.00 -27.57 -22.21
CA MET A 1 -6.47 -28.14 -20.93
C MET A 1 -5.31 -28.30 -19.93
N GLU A 2 -4.18 -28.86 -20.28
CA GLU A 2 -3.01 -29.00 -19.37
C GLU A 2 -2.50 -27.67 -18.74
N ASN A 3 -2.48 -26.58 -19.50
CA ASN A 3 -2.01 -25.28 -18.99
C ASN A 3 -2.92 -24.67 -17.93
N THR A 4 -4.20 -25.01 -17.93
CA THR A 4 -5.20 -24.50 -16.97
C THR A 4 -5.14 -25.27 -15.65
N GLU A 5 -4.91 -26.58 -15.69
CA GLU A 5 -4.78 -27.43 -14.51
C GLU A 5 -3.48 -27.13 -13.75
N GLN A 6 -2.34 -27.00 -14.45
CA GLN A 6 -1.07 -26.59 -13.83
C GLN A 6 -1.16 -25.23 -13.14
N THR A 7 -1.89 -24.27 -13.74
CA THR A 7 -2.09 -22.94 -13.15
C THR A 7 -2.96 -23.02 -11.89
N GLN A 8 -3.97 -23.88 -11.86
CA GLN A 8 -4.82 -24.08 -10.68
C GLN A 8 -4.08 -24.76 -9.52
N GLU A 9 -3.25 -25.75 -9.81
CA GLU A 9 -2.42 -26.42 -8.81
C GLU A 9 -1.37 -25.48 -8.21
N GLN A 10 -0.72 -24.66 -9.04
CA GLN A 10 0.24 -23.64 -8.58
C GLN A 10 -0.43 -22.59 -7.68
N LEU A 11 -1.63 -22.13 -8.06
CA LEU A 11 -2.41 -21.20 -7.26
C LEU A 11 -2.81 -21.83 -5.92
N SER A 12 -3.26 -23.08 -5.92
CA SER A 12 -3.61 -23.82 -4.72
C SER A 12 -2.41 -23.96 -3.76
N ALA A 13 -1.23 -24.30 -4.28
CA ALA A 13 -0.01 -24.37 -3.49
C ALA A 13 0.38 -23.02 -2.87
N LEU A 14 0.28 -21.94 -3.64
CA LEU A 14 0.56 -20.60 -3.16
C LEU A 14 -0.41 -20.15 -2.04
N LEU A 15 -1.68 -20.47 -2.19
CA LEU A 15 -2.70 -20.21 -1.16
C LEU A 15 -2.40 -20.97 0.12
N GLN A 16 -1.99 -22.23 0.02
CA GLN A 16 -1.62 -23.04 1.16
C GLN A 16 -0.41 -22.45 1.90
N VAL A 17 0.65 -22.08 1.18
CA VAL A 17 1.84 -21.43 1.78
C VAL A 17 1.46 -20.17 2.56
N ARG A 18 0.54 -19.34 2.06
CA ARG A 18 0.09 -18.13 2.76
C ARG A 18 -0.71 -18.44 4.02
N ARG A 19 -1.54 -19.49 4.00
CA ARG A 19 -2.28 -19.97 5.17
C ARG A 19 -1.34 -20.56 6.22
N ASP A 20 -0.34 -21.32 5.81
CA ASP A 20 0.65 -21.90 6.71
C ASP A 20 1.46 -20.81 7.43
N LYS A 21 1.86 -19.75 6.70
CA LYS A 21 2.49 -18.57 7.30
C LYS A 21 1.59 -17.88 8.33
N LEU A 22 0.29 -17.78 8.07
CA LEU A 22 -0.65 -17.22 9.04
C LEU A 22 -0.75 -18.11 10.27
N THR A 23 -0.85 -19.43 10.09
CA THR A 23 -0.91 -20.40 11.20
C THR A 23 0.37 -20.32 12.05
N GLU A 24 1.55 -20.20 11.41
CA GLU A 24 2.83 -19.98 12.12
C GLU A 24 2.75 -18.71 13.00
N LEU A 25 2.27 -17.60 12.44
CA LEU A 25 2.12 -16.33 13.17
C LEU A 25 1.14 -16.44 14.34
N GLN A 26 0.04 -17.17 14.17
CA GLN A 26 -0.96 -17.39 15.22
C GLN A 26 -0.40 -18.25 16.35
N ASN A 27 0.33 -19.30 16.03
CA ASN A 27 0.99 -20.17 17.02
C ASN A 27 2.07 -19.42 17.81
N ASP A 28 2.78 -18.47 17.18
CA ASP A 28 3.75 -17.58 17.81
C ASP A 28 3.11 -16.45 18.64
N GLY A 29 1.79 -16.42 18.76
CA GLY A 29 1.06 -15.35 19.46
C GLY A 29 1.07 -13.99 18.74
N ARG A 30 1.38 -13.96 17.44
CA ARG A 30 1.51 -12.75 16.59
C ARG A 30 0.42 -12.67 15.54
N ASP A 31 -0.77 -13.10 15.86
CA ASP A 31 -1.91 -13.04 14.96
C ASP A 31 -2.18 -11.59 14.52
N PRO A 32 -1.96 -11.24 13.24
CA PRO A 32 -2.15 -9.87 12.76
C PRO A 32 -3.61 -9.43 12.84
N PHE A 33 -4.56 -10.36 12.81
CA PHE A 33 -5.98 -10.05 12.89
C PHE A 33 -6.47 -9.71 14.30
N LYS A 34 -5.63 -9.86 15.31
CA LYS A 34 -5.90 -9.39 16.69
C LYS A 34 -5.46 -7.94 16.89
N ILE A 35 -4.71 -7.36 15.96
CA ILE A 35 -4.29 -5.95 16.04
C ILE A 35 -5.46 -5.08 15.54
N THR A 36 -6.14 -4.43 16.47
CA THR A 36 -7.32 -3.61 16.18
C THR A 36 -6.99 -2.15 15.93
N LYS A 37 -5.79 -1.69 16.30
CA LYS A 37 -5.37 -0.29 16.18
C LYS A 37 -3.88 -0.19 15.88
N PHE A 38 -3.53 0.71 14.97
CA PHE A 38 -2.17 1.13 14.70
C PHE A 38 -2.12 2.64 14.55
N GLU A 39 -1.27 3.30 15.33
CA GLU A 39 -1.16 4.77 15.35
C GLU A 39 -0.25 5.23 14.21
N ARG A 40 -0.88 5.65 13.14
CA ARG A 40 -0.22 6.27 11.99
C ARG A 40 -0.09 7.77 12.24
N THR A 41 1.12 8.34 12.04
CA THR A 41 1.34 9.79 12.15
C THR A 41 1.15 10.52 10.83
N HIS A 42 1.58 9.92 9.72
CA HIS A 42 1.57 10.54 8.39
C HIS A 42 1.03 9.60 7.31
N THR A 43 0.54 10.18 6.20
CA THR A 43 0.28 9.47 4.96
C THR A 43 1.45 9.64 4.00
N SER A 44 1.51 8.80 2.97
CA SER A 44 2.54 8.89 1.92
C SER A 44 2.53 10.23 1.19
N ALA A 45 1.34 10.80 0.94
CA ALA A 45 1.21 12.11 0.32
C ALA A 45 1.77 13.22 1.20
N GLN A 46 1.43 13.25 2.51
CA GLN A 46 1.96 14.25 3.43
C GLN A 46 3.50 14.28 3.48
N LEU A 47 4.14 13.11 3.39
CA LEU A 47 5.60 13.03 3.38
C LEU A 47 6.23 13.50 2.06
N LYS A 48 5.47 13.49 0.96
CA LYS A 48 5.94 13.81 -0.40
C LYS A 48 5.45 15.15 -0.94
N GLU A 49 4.40 15.77 -0.36
CA GLU A 49 3.79 16.99 -0.89
C GLU A 49 4.70 18.21 -0.79
N ASN A 50 5.41 18.34 0.32
CA ASN A 50 6.28 19.49 0.58
C ASN A 50 7.72 19.02 0.61
N TYR A 51 8.45 19.31 -0.46
CA TYR A 51 9.85 18.98 -0.59
C TYR A 51 10.62 20.16 -1.22
N THR A 52 11.92 20.19 -0.96
CA THR A 52 12.87 21.01 -1.70
C THR A 52 13.64 20.15 -2.70
N GLU A 53 14.03 20.71 -3.82
CA GLU A 53 14.91 20.04 -4.77
C GLU A 53 16.36 20.43 -4.50
N GLU A 54 17.21 19.43 -4.37
CA GLU A 54 18.65 19.58 -4.23
C GLU A 54 19.38 18.88 -5.37
N ASP A 55 20.40 19.51 -5.91
CA ASP A 55 21.27 18.86 -6.89
C ASP A 55 22.22 17.90 -6.17
N ARG A 56 22.16 16.62 -6.55
CA ARG A 56 23.03 15.56 -6.02
C ARG A 56 23.83 14.89 -7.11
N GLU A 57 25.08 14.64 -6.82
CA GLU A 57 25.94 13.84 -7.70
C GLU A 57 25.64 12.35 -7.54
N LEU A 58 25.25 11.70 -8.62
CA LEU A 58 25.06 10.26 -8.70
C LEU A 58 26.18 9.64 -9.52
N LYS A 59 27.04 8.87 -8.88
CA LYS A 59 28.08 8.07 -9.56
C LYS A 59 27.45 6.81 -10.17
N LYS A 60 27.58 6.63 -11.47
CA LYS A 60 27.06 5.45 -12.14
C LYS A 60 27.89 4.22 -11.74
N ARG A 61 27.23 3.17 -11.31
CA ARG A 61 27.89 1.95 -10.82
C ARG A 61 28.79 1.33 -11.90
N GLY A 62 30.11 1.29 -11.65
CA GLY A 62 31.09 0.71 -12.58
C GLY A 62 31.64 1.69 -13.63
N SER A 63 31.40 2.98 -13.52
CA SER A 63 31.94 4.04 -14.38
C SER A 63 32.36 5.24 -13.53
N ASP A 64 33.27 6.06 -14.05
CA ASP A 64 33.64 7.34 -13.43
C ASP A 64 32.68 8.49 -13.83
N GLU A 65 31.65 8.20 -14.58
CA GLU A 65 30.64 9.19 -14.96
C GLU A 65 29.82 9.61 -13.75
N VAL A 66 29.80 10.92 -13.51
CA VAL A 66 28.97 11.58 -12.51
C VAL A 66 27.79 12.24 -13.23
N GLN A 67 26.58 11.89 -12.82
CA GLN A 67 25.36 12.52 -13.30
C GLN A 67 24.78 13.38 -12.18
N ILE A 68 24.43 14.62 -12.48
CA ILE A 68 23.68 15.47 -11.55
C ILE A 68 22.21 15.10 -11.65
N ILE A 69 21.61 14.74 -10.53
CA ILE A 69 20.17 14.47 -10.40
C ILE A 69 19.53 15.46 -9.45
N LYS A 70 18.26 15.75 -9.66
CA LYS A 70 17.45 16.50 -8.70
C LYS A 70 16.85 15.53 -7.68
N ALA A 71 17.31 15.65 -6.44
CA ALA A 71 16.82 14.86 -5.33
C ALA A 71 15.71 15.63 -4.60
N GLN A 72 14.62 14.93 -4.27
CA GLN A 72 13.52 15.50 -3.50
C GLN A 72 13.81 15.28 -2.00
N VAL A 73 13.93 16.35 -1.23
CA VAL A 73 14.13 16.30 0.21
C VAL A 73 12.85 16.74 0.90
N SER A 74 12.23 15.82 1.63
CA SER A 74 10.97 16.08 2.35
C SER A 74 11.21 17.10 3.47
N GLN A 75 10.20 17.93 3.76
CA GLN A 75 10.18 18.76 4.97
C GLN A 75 10.29 17.94 6.28
N PHE A 76 10.02 16.64 6.21
CA PHE A 76 10.12 15.69 7.34
C PHE A 76 11.44 14.94 7.36
N ASP A 77 12.42 15.30 6.53
CA ASP A 77 13.74 14.62 6.47
C ASP A 77 14.39 14.57 7.87
N GLY A 78 14.89 13.41 8.27
CA GLY A 78 15.44 13.17 9.61
C GLY A 78 14.40 12.98 10.73
N GLN A 79 13.10 13.11 10.46
CA GLN A 79 12.06 12.90 11.48
C GLN A 79 11.59 11.43 11.50
N THR A 80 11.34 10.93 12.70
CA THR A 80 10.72 9.60 12.86
C THR A 80 9.21 9.69 12.65
N VAL A 81 8.71 8.86 11.77
CA VAL A 81 7.29 8.79 11.41
C VAL A 81 6.76 7.37 11.52
N SER A 82 5.45 7.26 11.65
CA SER A 82 4.71 6.00 11.60
C SER A 82 3.75 6.03 10.42
N ILE A 83 3.87 5.05 9.52
CA ILE A 83 3.03 4.92 8.33
C ILE A 83 2.43 3.53 8.26
N ALA A 84 1.31 3.39 7.56
CA ALA A 84 0.68 2.09 7.35
C ALA A 84 0.13 1.98 5.93
N GLY A 85 0.26 0.80 5.32
CA GLY A 85 -0.27 0.56 3.99
C GLY A 85 0.00 -0.86 3.47
N ARG A 86 -0.42 -1.10 2.25
CA ARG A 86 -0.31 -2.40 1.56
C ARG A 86 1.01 -2.51 0.81
N ILE A 87 1.68 -3.63 0.98
CA ILE A 87 2.87 -3.98 0.19
C ILE A 87 2.45 -4.21 -1.27
N MET A 88 2.95 -3.36 -2.17
CA MET A 88 2.69 -3.44 -3.61
C MET A 88 3.87 -3.98 -4.39
N SER A 89 5.08 -3.82 -3.89
CA SER A 89 6.28 -4.45 -4.43
C SER A 89 7.33 -4.63 -3.35
N LYS A 90 8.15 -5.66 -3.52
CA LYS A 90 9.21 -5.99 -2.59
C LYS A 90 10.42 -6.46 -3.38
N ARG A 91 11.55 -5.82 -3.14
CA ARG A 91 12.84 -6.19 -3.73
C ARG A 91 13.85 -6.30 -2.60
N GLY A 92 14.59 -7.38 -2.55
CA GLY A 92 15.60 -7.62 -1.53
C GLY A 92 16.89 -8.10 -2.15
N MET A 93 18.04 -7.58 -1.71
CA MET A 93 19.37 -8.05 -2.04
C MET A 93 20.16 -8.23 -0.73
N GLY A 94 20.31 -9.49 -0.32
CA GLY A 94 21.14 -9.84 0.84
C GLY A 94 20.62 -9.24 2.16
N LYS A 95 21.31 -8.21 2.66
CA LYS A 95 21.02 -7.54 3.96
C LYS A 95 20.13 -6.31 3.84
N VAL A 96 19.69 -5.96 2.63
CA VAL A 96 18.91 -4.75 2.34
C VAL A 96 17.66 -5.12 1.56
N GLY A 97 16.54 -4.49 1.85
CA GLY A 97 15.29 -4.62 1.13
C GLY A 97 14.65 -3.26 0.86
N PHE A 98 13.97 -3.16 -0.28
CA PHE A 98 13.12 -2.04 -0.64
C PHE A 98 11.70 -2.52 -0.83
N VAL A 99 10.76 -1.83 -0.25
CA VAL A 99 9.33 -2.15 -0.32
C VAL A 99 8.55 -0.89 -0.67
N HIS A 100 7.67 -0.98 -1.68
CA HIS A 100 6.71 0.07 -1.91
C HIS A 100 5.41 -0.26 -1.18
N VAL A 101 5.02 0.64 -0.32
CA VAL A 101 3.79 0.57 0.47
C VAL A 101 2.80 1.59 -0.06
N SER A 102 1.59 1.14 -0.39
CA SER A 102 0.48 2.00 -0.83
C SER A 102 -0.50 2.20 0.30
N ASP A 103 -0.80 3.47 0.60
CA ASP A 103 -1.84 3.86 1.53
C ASP A 103 -3.07 4.45 0.80
N ILE A 104 -3.89 5.24 1.51
CA ILE A 104 -5.08 5.87 0.93
C ILE A 104 -4.72 6.93 -0.11
N ASP A 105 -3.63 7.66 0.09
CA ASP A 105 -3.29 8.87 -0.66
C ASP A 105 -2.20 8.64 -1.72
N GLY A 106 -1.38 7.59 -1.58
CA GLY A 106 -0.31 7.34 -2.53
C GLY A 106 0.57 6.14 -2.23
N GLN A 107 1.83 6.26 -2.57
CA GLN A 107 2.85 5.23 -2.32
C GLN A 107 4.13 5.86 -1.75
N ILE A 108 4.77 5.14 -0.83
CA ILE A 108 6.07 5.50 -0.30
C ILE A 108 7.00 4.27 -0.29
N GLN A 109 8.27 4.51 -0.48
CA GLN A 109 9.30 3.47 -0.38
C GLN A 109 9.75 3.31 1.07
N LEU A 110 9.83 2.06 1.53
CA LEU A 110 10.54 1.68 2.74
C LEU A 110 11.91 1.13 2.38
N PHE A 111 12.93 1.61 3.06
CA PHE A 111 14.27 1.06 3.07
C PHE A 111 14.44 0.22 4.33
N VAL A 112 14.66 -1.08 4.15
CA VAL A 112 14.76 -2.05 5.24
C VAL A 112 16.17 -2.62 5.27
N LYS A 113 16.90 -2.38 6.35
CA LYS A 113 18.27 -2.88 6.53
C LYS A 113 18.35 -3.81 7.73
N LYS A 114 19.00 -4.98 7.55
CA LYS A 114 19.15 -6.00 8.60
C LYS A 114 19.79 -5.44 9.86
N ASP A 115 20.84 -4.61 9.71
CA ASP A 115 21.60 -4.03 10.84
C ASP A 115 20.77 -3.04 11.69
N ILE A 116 19.70 -2.46 11.11
CA ILE A 116 18.80 -1.50 11.78
C ILE A 116 17.62 -2.25 12.39
N LEU A 117 16.97 -3.10 11.61
CA LEU A 117 15.78 -3.83 12.04
C LEU A 117 16.09 -4.95 13.05
N GLY A 118 17.32 -5.47 13.03
CA GLY A 118 17.73 -6.65 13.77
C GLY A 118 17.53 -7.95 12.97
N GLU A 119 18.22 -9.00 13.36
CA GLU A 119 18.28 -10.26 12.59
C GLU A 119 16.92 -10.95 12.51
N ASP A 120 16.25 -11.09 13.66
CA ASP A 120 14.97 -11.79 13.77
C ASP A 120 13.85 -11.04 13.02
N GLU A 121 13.74 -9.73 13.22
CA GLU A 121 12.72 -8.93 12.53
C GLU A 121 13.00 -8.85 11.03
N TYR A 122 14.27 -8.84 10.60
CA TYR A 122 14.61 -8.92 9.18
C TYR A 122 14.26 -10.28 8.57
N ALA A 123 14.43 -11.38 9.32
CA ALA A 123 13.99 -12.70 8.89
C ALA A 123 12.47 -12.77 8.73
N ARG A 124 11.71 -12.14 9.63
CA ARG A 124 10.24 -12.00 9.55
C ARG A 124 9.83 -11.14 8.37
N PHE A 125 10.49 -10.00 8.18
CA PHE A 125 10.27 -9.14 7.01
C PHE A 125 10.43 -9.92 5.71
N LYS A 126 11.40 -10.83 5.61
CA LYS A 126 11.56 -11.67 4.41
C LYS A 126 10.35 -12.58 4.15
N LYS A 127 9.62 -13.01 5.18
CA LYS A 127 8.42 -13.86 5.05
C LYS A 127 7.16 -13.10 4.63
N LEU A 128 7.17 -11.75 4.66
CA LEU A 128 6.04 -10.93 4.22
C LEU A 128 5.80 -11.09 2.71
N ASP A 129 4.52 -11.09 2.32
CA ASP A 129 4.09 -11.26 0.94
C ASP A 129 3.57 -9.94 0.35
N ILE A 130 3.59 -9.83 -0.98
CA ILE A 130 2.89 -8.77 -1.70
C ILE A 130 1.39 -8.89 -1.41
N GLY A 131 0.77 -7.76 -1.06
CA GLY A 131 -0.62 -7.68 -0.63
C GLY A 131 -0.80 -7.59 0.88
N ASP A 132 0.20 -7.97 1.70
CA ASP A 132 0.14 -7.77 3.15
C ASP A 132 -0.02 -6.29 3.51
N ILE A 133 -0.75 -6.00 4.57
CA ILE A 133 -0.84 -4.64 5.14
C ILE A 133 0.11 -4.58 6.32
N ILE A 134 0.99 -3.61 6.30
CA ILE A 134 2.00 -3.39 7.34
C ILE A 134 1.93 -1.98 7.90
N GLY A 135 2.32 -1.84 9.15
CA GLY A 135 2.75 -0.60 9.76
C GLY A 135 4.27 -0.55 9.80
N ALA A 136 4.85 0.60 9.58
CA ALA A 136 6.29 0.84 9.67
C ALA A 136 6.57 2.13 10.41
N GLU A 137 7.48 2.06 11.37
CA GLU A 137 8.02 3.18 12.12
C GLU A 137 9.47 3.38 11.71
N GLY A 138 9.90 4.64 11.48
CA GLY A 138 11.27 4.92 11.10
C GLY A 138 11.49 6.35 10.59
N GLU A 139 12.72 6.64 10.25
CA GLU A 139 13.19 7.97 9.86
C GLU A 139 12.92 8.24 8.37
N VAL A 140 12.38 9.42 8.09
CA VAL A 140 12.26 9.92 6.70
C VAL A 140 13.63 10.31 6.18
N PHE A 141 13.97 9.91 4.98
CA PHE A 141 15.23 10.27 4.33
C PHE A 141 15.10 10.25 2.81
N THR A 142 16.00 10.91 2.15
CA THR A 142 16.10 10.87 0.70
C THR A 142 17.17 9.89 0.25
N THR A 143 16.81 8.94 -0.61
CA THR A 143 17.75 7.97 -1.18
C THR A 143 18.81 8.64 -2.05
N GLN A 144 19.87 7.90 -2.41
CA GLN A 144 20.89 8.38 -3.36
C GLN A 144 20.30 8.71 -4.73
N THR A 145 19.22 8.03 -5.13
CA THR A 145 18.50 8.27 -6.39
C THR A 145 17.49 9.40 -6.31
N GLY A 146 17.40 10.12 -5.20
CA GLY A 146 16.54 11.28 -5.03
C GLY A 146 15.10 10.96 -4.63
N GLU A 147 14.78 9.72 -4.21
CA GLU A 147 13.43 9.34 -3.80
C GLU A 147 13.24 9.49 -2.29
N ILE A 148 12.18 10.20 -1.87
CA ILE A 148 11.74 10.29 -0.47
C ILE A 148 11.30 8.91 0.01
N SER A 149 11.90 8.43 1.08
CA SER A 149 11.73 7.08 1.61
C SER A 149 11.70 7.10 3.15
N VAL A 150 11.24 6.02 3.75
CA VAL A 150 11.31 5.80 5.20
C VAL A 150 12.29 4.67 5.48
N ARG A 151 13.28 4.94 6.31
CA ARG A 151 14.24 3.96 6.85
C ARG A 151 13.56 3.23 8.01
N ALA A 152 13.07 2.03 7.75
CA ALA A 152 12.29 1.29 8.71
C ALA A 152 13.17 0.78 9.89
N GLU A 153 12.78 1.16 11.08
CA GLU A 153 13.33 0.71 12.36
C GLU A 153 12.46 -0.38 13.00
N LYS A 154 11.15 -0.34 12.70
CA LYS A 154 10.19 -1.34 13.16
C LYS A 154 9.14 -1.60 12.08
N ILE A 155 8.77 -2.86 11.91
CA ILE A 155 7.73 -3.28 10.97
C ILE A 155 6.74 -4.18 11.70
N THR A 156 5.45 -3.85 11.61
CA THR A 156 4.36 -4.61 12.21
C THR A 156 3.44 -5.11 11.11
N LEU A 157 3.20 -6.42 11.04
CA LEU A 157 2.19 -6.98 10.14
C LEU A 157 0.80 -6.71 10.72
N LEU A 158 -0.01 -5.92 10.02
CA LEU A 158 -1.36 -5.52 10.45
C LEU A 158 -2.46 -6.42 9.87
N SER A 159 -2.24 -6.94 8.67
CA SER A 159 -3.18 -7.87 8.02
C SER A 159 -2.45 -8.73 7.01
N LYS A 160 -2.67 -10.03 7.06
CA LYS A 160 -2.11 -11.01 6.12
C LYS A 160 -2.98 -11.14 4.88
N SER A 161 -2.38 -10.95 3.71
CA SER A 161 -3.03 -11.21 2.43
C SER A 161 -3.02 -12.72 2.13
N LEU A 162 -4.16 -13.36 2.25
CA LEU A 162 -4.30 -14.81 1.98
C LEU A 162 -4.45 -15.13 0.49
N LEU A 163 -4.96 -14.17 -0.29
CA LEU A 163 -5.05 -14.26 -1.74
C LEU A 163 -3.95 -13.41 -2.38
N PRO A 164 -3.23 -13.92 -3.40
CA PRO A 164 -2.29 -13.11 -4.15
C PRO A 164 -3.03 -12.00 -4.93
N LEU A 165 -2.40 -10.86 -5.05
CA LEU A 165 -2.87 -9.82 -5.97
C LEU A 165 -2.59 -10.26 -7.41
N PRO A 166 -3.44 -9.86 -8.38
CA PRO A 166 -3.16 -10.06 -9.80
C PRO A 166 -1.80 -9.46 -10.20
N GLU A 167 -1.19 -10.00 -11.26
CA GLU A 167 0.09 -9.50 -11.75
C GLU A 167 -0.02 -8.03 -12.20
N LYS A 168 0.97 -7.23 -11.80
CA LYS A 168 0.99 -5.77 -12.03
C LYS A 168 0.96 -5.37 -13.51
N PHE A 169 1.55 -6.19 -14.38
CA PHE A 169 1.75 -5.83 -15.78
C PHE A 169 0.49 -5.90 -16.65
N HIS A 170 -0.48 -6.69 -16.24
CA HIS A 170 -1.75 -6.82 -16.97
C HIS A 170 -2.94 -6.22 -16.23
N GLY A 171 -2.80 -5.91 -14.93
CA GLY A 171 -3.89 -5.42 -14.08
C GLY A 171 -5.09 -6.39 -14.10
N MET A 172 -6.21 -5.94 -13.59
CA MET A 172 -7.49 -6.59 -13.87
C MET A 172 -8.07 -5.97 -15.15
N THR A 173 -7.83 -6.60 -16.30
CA THR A 173 -8.36 -6.16 -17.60
C THR A 173 -9.75 -6.72 -17.86
N ASP A 174 -10.05 -7.91 -17.33
CA ASP A 174 -11.37 -8.54 -17.45
C ASP A 174 -12.43 -7.72 -16.73
N THR A 175 -13.38 -7.20 -17.51
CA THR A 175 -14.43 -6.31 -17.04
C THR A 175 -15.37 -7.01 -16.03
N ASP A 176 -15.71 -8.27 -16.25
CA ASP A 176 -16.60 -9.01 -15.36
C ASP A 176 -15.96 -9.25 -13.99
N LEU A 177 -14.69 -9.66 -13.97
CA LEU A 177 -13.93 -9.80 -12.73
C LEU A 177 -13.80 -8.47 -11.99
N ARG A 178 -13.58 -7.35 -12.69
CA ARG A 178 -13.52 -6.00 -12.10
C ARG A 178 -14.82 -5.61 -11.41
N TYR A 179 -15.97 -5.98 -11.98
CA TYR A 179 -17.27 -5.74 -11.34
C TYR A 179 -17.53 -6.68 -10.17
N ARG A 180 -17.16 -7.95 -10.28
CA ARG A 180 -17.36 -8.95 -9.22
C ARG A 180 -16.42 -8.80 -8.05
N GLN A 181 -15.15 -8.41 -8.32
CA GLN A 181 -14.10 -8.23 -7.33
C GLN A 181 -13.66 -6.76 -7.26
N ARG A 182 -14.61 -5.85 -7.06
CA ARG A 182 -14.38 -4.41 -7.04
C ARG A 182 -13.27 -4.00 -6.09
N TYR A 183 -13.12 -4.65 -4.95
CA TYR A 183 -12.06 -4.38 -3.98
C TYR A 183 -10.66 -4.62 -4.55
N ILE A 184 -10.46 -5.60 -5.41
CA ILE A 184 -9.19 -5.82 -6.10
C ILE A 184 -8.97 -4.77 -7.19
N ASP A 185 -10.01 -4.45 -7.96
CA ASP A 185 -9.96 -3.40 -8.98
C ASP A 185 -9.53 -2.06 -8.37
N LEU A 186 -10.04 -1.69 -7.20
CA LEU A 186 -9.65 -0.47 -6.47
C LEU A 186 -8.20 -0.52 -5.93
N ILE A 187 -7.65 -1.70 -5.68
CA ILE A 187 -6.24 -1.87 -5.27
C ILE A 187 -5.32 -1.75 -6.47
N MET A 188 -5.68 -2.34 -7.60
CA MET A 188 -4.82 -2.48 -8.78
C MET A 188 -4.90 -1.27 -9.73
N ASN A 189 -6.07 -0.64 -9.85
CA ASN A 189 -6.36 0.42 -10.82
C ASN A 189 -6.57 1.77 -10.11
N ALA A 190 -5.54 2.59 -10.09
CA ALA A 190 -5.55 3.88 -9.39
C ALA A 190 -6.63 4.84 -9.93
N ASP A 191 -6.87 4.84 -11.26
CA ASP A 191 -7.88 5.68 -11.89
C ASP A 191 -9.29 5.29 -11.46
N VAL A 192 -9.56 4.00 -11.32
CA VAL A 192 -10.84 3.50 -10.82
C VAL A 192 -11.04 3.93 -9.37
N LYS A 193 -10.02 3.76 -8.51
CA LYS A 193 -10.03 4.25 -7.13
C LYS A 193 -10.36 5.75 -7.09
N LYS A 194 -9.69 6.57 -7.92
CA LYS A 194 -9.92 8.01 -8.02
C LYS A 194 -11.37 8.34 -8.44
N THR A 195 -11.92 7.59 -9.39
CA THR A 195 -13.32 7.75 -9.82
C THR A 195 -14.30 7.54 -8.68
N PHE A 196 -14.14 6.49 -7.88
CA PHE A 196 -15.02 6.23 -6.72
C PHE A 196 -14.86 7.27 -5.61
N ILE A 197 -13.62 7.72 -5.35
CA ILE A 197 -13.36 8.82 -4.40
C ILE A 197 -14.05 10.11 -4.89
N ASN A 198 -13.91 10.45 -6.17
CA ASN A 198 -14.53 11.64 -6.74
C ASN A 198 -16.06 11.55 -6.69
N ARG A 199 -16.66 10.39 -6.96
CA ARG A 199 -18.10 10.18 -6.80
C ARG A 199 -18.56 10.51 -5.38
N SER A 200 -17.86 10.01 -4.37
CA SER A 200 -18.19 10.30 -2.97
C SER A 200 -18.06 11.79 -2.64
N LYS A 201 -17.01 12.45 -3.14
CA LYS A 201 -16.81 13.90 -2.97
C LYS A 201 -17.91 14.72 -3.64
N ILE A 202 -18.34 14.35 -4.85
CA ILE A 202 -19.43 15.02 -5.58
C ILE A 202 -20.73 14.94 -4.79
N ILE A 203 -21.10 13.75 -4.30
CA ILE A 203 -22.32 13.57 -3.50
C ILE A 203 -22.25 14.40 -2.22
N ALA A 204 -21.12 14.37 -1.51
CA ALA A 204 -20.91 15.17 -0.31
C ALA A 204 -21.01 16.68 -0.59
N SER A 205 -20.47 17.14 -1.72
CA SER A 205 -20.53 18.55 -2.13
C SER A 205 -21.96 19.00 -2.43
N ILE A 206 -22.75 18.16 -3.13
CA ILE A 206 -24.19 18.44 -3.39
C ILE A 206 -24.95 18.57 -2.06
N ARG A 207 -24.76 17.62 -1.13
CA ARG A 207 -25.38 17.68 0.19
C ARG A 207 -25.00 18.94 0.96
N SER A 208 -23.70 19.26 0.99
CA SER A 208 -23.20 20.46 1.66
C SER A 208 -23.78 21.74 1.06
N TYR A 209 -23.88 21.81 -0.26
CA TYR A 209 -24.47 22.96 -0.94
C TYR A 209 -25.94 23.15 -0.59
N LEU A 210 -26.76 22.10 -0.68
CA LEU A 210 -28.18 22.17 -0.35
C LEU A 210 -28.40 22.49 1.14
N ASN A 211 -27.66 21.86 2.05
CA ASN A 211 -27.73 22.17 3.47
C ASN A 211 -27.34 23.62 3.76
N GLY A 212 -26.35 24.15 3.05
CA GLY A 212 -25.94 25.56 3.12
C GLY A 212 -27.01 26.55 2.61
N GLN A 213 -27.95 26.08 1.81
CA GLN A 213 -29.13 26.84 1.36
C GLN A 213 -30.37 26.61 2.24
N ASN A 214 -30.20 26.01 3.42
CA ASN A 214 -31.26 25.67 4.37
C ASN A 214 -32.28 24.62 3.89
N PHE A 215 -31.88 23.77 2.90
CA PHE A 215 -32.65 22.57 2.60
C PHE A 215 -32.35 21.49 3.64
N LEU A 216 -33.39 20.71 3.98
CA LEU A 216 -33.24 19.54 4.87
C LEU A 216 -33.21 18.27 4.01
N GLU A 217 -32.17 17.44 4.21
CA GLU A 217 -32.14 16.08 3.62
C GLU A 217 -33.12 15.20 4.40
N VAL A 218 -34.04 14.51 3.68
CA VAL A 218 -35.03 13.61 4.26
C VAL A 218 -34.94 12.24 3.58
N GLU A 219 -35.23 11.20 4.31
CA GLU A 219 -35.40 9.85 3.79
C GLU A 219 -36.88 9.59 3.55
N THR A 220 -37.24 9.31 2.29
CA THR A 220 -38.60 8.91 1.94
C THR A 220 -38.71 7.39 1.86
N PRO A 221 -39.89 6.79 2.14
CA PRO A 221 -40.10 5.35 1.94
C PRO A 221 -39.82 4.93 0.49
N MET A 222 -38.99 3.91 0.30
CA MET A 222 -38.72 3.36 -1.02
C MET A 222 -39.90 2.53 -1.55
N LEU A 223 -40.67 1.94 -0.66
CA LEU A 223 -41.88 1.18 -1.00
C LEU A 223 -43.12 2.03 -0.74
N VAL A 224 -43.90 2.28 -1.75
CA VAL A 224 -45.19 3.01 -1.68
C VAL A 224 -46.31 2.08 -2.11
N ALA A 225 -47.51 2.27 -1.53
CA ALA A 225 -48.68 1.46 -1.85
C ALA A 225 -49.29 1.74 -3.26
N ASN A 226 -48.91 2.86 -3.87
CA ASN A 226 -49.39 3.24 -5.19
C ASN A 226 -48.52 2.58 -6.28
N ALA A 227 -49.15 1.85 -7.16
CA ALA A 227 -48.53 1.36 -8.40
C ALA A 227 -48.29 2.56 -9.32
N GLY A 228 -47.05 2.96 -9.46
CA GLY A 228 -46.65 4.04 -10.36
C GLY A 228 -45.12 4.00 -10.52
N GLY A 229 -44.65 4.08 -11.75
CA GLY A 229 -43.23 4.25 -12.12
C GLY A 229 -43.02 5.59 -12.78
#